data_d5abb9b2d7cf0c7508882d4ca6f6b3c7
#
_entry.id   d5abb9b2d7cf0c7508882d4ca6f6b3c7
#
_cell.length_a   1.000
_cell.length_b   1.000
_cell.length_c   1.000
_cell.angle_alpha   90.00
_cell.angle_beta   90.00
_cell.angle_gamma   90.00
#
_symmetry.space_group_name_H-M   'P 1'
#
loop_
_entity.id
_entity.type
_entity.pdbx_description
1 polymer ?
#
loop_
_entity_poly.entity_id
_entity_poly.type
_entity_poly.pdbx_seq_one_letter_code
_entity_poly.pdbx_strand_id
1 'polypeptide(L)'
;PDFYCSKDTTLRMAARAYSAAKKIDPNSDVSKLFGVAITATLSTTYEKRGEHRFHIALQTETYSKSISCVLKKGERTREEEEALVTEFVIALLAESSALEYPYPKISEEFKAEKVEGKKEWIDLMSDDSLFVSSNDQMPNLIFPGTFNPIHEGLSLIHI
;
A
#
# COMPACT_ATOMS: atom_id res chain seq x y z
N PRO A 1 -3.36 -9.91 -12.67
CA PRO A 1 -2.12 -9.81 -11.89
C PRO A 1 -1.38 -11.14 -11.98
N ASP A 2 -0.09 -11.09 -12.29
CA ASP A 2 0.72 -12.29 -12.51
C ASP A 2 0.88 -13.13 -11.22
N PHE A 3 0.65 -12.50 -10.06
CA PHE A 3 0.68 -13.17 -8.76
C PHE A 3 -0.35 -12.56 -7.81
N TYR A 4 -1.30 -13.37 -7.34
CA TYR A 4 -2.30 -12.94 -6.36
C TYR A 4 -1.69 -12.62 -4.99
N CYS A 5 -0.69 -13.40 -4.53
CA CYS A 5 0.05 -13.14 -3.31
C CYS A 5 1.35 -12.40 -3.64
N SER A 6 1.27 -11.07 -3.70
CA SER A 6 2.41 -10.20 -3.97
C SER A 6 2.27 -8.86 -3.25
N LYS A 7 3.39 -8.21 -2.99
CA LYS A 7 3.45 -6.86 -2.41
C LYS A 7 2.62 -5.85 -3.21
N ASP A 8 2.74 -5.86 -4.55
CA ASP A 8 2.04 -4.93 -5.43
C ASP A 8 0.51 -5.11 -5.34
N THR A 9 0.03 -6.36 -5.41
CA THR A 9 -1.40 -6.66 -5.24
C THR A 9 -1.89 -6.17 -3.87
N THR A 10 -1.12 -6.41 -2.81
CA THR A 10 -1.49 -6.00 -1.45
C THR A 10 -1.56 -4.49 -1.31
N LEU A 11 -0.60 -3.74 -1.87
CA LEU A 11 -0.63 -2.28 -1.89
C LEU A 11 -1.85 -1.73 -2.63
N ARG A 12 -2.18 -2.29 -3.80
CA ARG A 12 -3.38 -1.89 -4.56
C ARG A 12 -4.68 -2.18 -3.80
N MET A 13 -4.74 -3.30 -3.10
CA MET A 13 -5.90 -3.64 -2.25
C MET A 13 -6.04 -2.66 -1.09
N ALA A 14 -4.94 -2.30 -0.41
CA ALA A 14 -4.93 -1.33 0.68
C ALA A 14 -5.38 0.07 0.19
N ALA A 15 -4.89 0.53 -0.96
CA ALA A 15 -5.31 1.78 -1.56
C ALA A 15 -6.81 1.79 -1.91
N ARG A 16 -7.35 0.67 -2.42
CA ARG A 16 -8.78 0.54 -2.68
C ARG A 16 -9.61 0.53 -1.41
N ALA A 17 -9.14 -0.15 -0.35
CA ALA A 17 -9.81 -0.15 0.95
C ALA A 17 -9.88 1.27 1.54
N TYR A 18 -8.78 2.03 1.48
CA TYR A 18 -8.73 3.43 1.89
C TYR A 18 -9.72 4.30 1.09
N SER A 19 -9.72 4.18 -0.24
CA SER A 19 -10.66 4.91 -1.10
C SER A 19 -12.13 4.54 -0.83
N ALA A 20 -12.41 3.30 -0.47
CA ALA A 20 -13.74 2.85 -0.07
C ALA A 20 -14.16 3.45 1.26
N ALA A 21 -13.26 3.50 2.26
CA ALA A 21 -13.52 4.10 3.56
C ALA A 21 -13.88 5.59 3.43
N LYS A 22 -13.16 6.37 2.63
CA LYS A 22 -13.50 7.78 2.31
C LYS A 22 -14.90 7.94 1.72
N LYS A 23 -15.37 6.99 0.91
CA LYS A 23 -16.71 7.02 0.30
C LYS A 23 -17.82 6.65 1.27
N ILE A 24 -17.54 5.76 2.21
CA ILE A 24 -18.53 5.30 3.21
C ILE A 24 -18.82 6.41 4.20
N ASP A 25 -17.80 7.13 4.64
CA ASP A 25 -17.96 8.26 5.54
C ASP A 25 -17.16 9.48 5.04
N PRO A 26 -17.77 10.29 4.15
CA PRO A 26 -17.12 11.48 3.60
C PRO A 26 -16.81 12.58 4.63
N ASN A 27 -17.44 12.51 5.80
CA ASN A 27 -17.26 13.51 6.88
C ASN A 27 -16.22 13.09 7.91
N SER A 28 -15.65 11.88 7.78
CA SER A 28 -14.60 11.42 8.68
C SER A 28 -13.34 12.26 8.51
N ASP A 29 -12.62 12.39 9.62
CA ASP A 29 -11.25 12.91 9.61
C ASP A 29 -10.35 11.95 8.82
N VAL A 30 -9.97 12.36 7.62
CA VAL A 30 -9.16 11.53 6.69
C VAL A 30 -7.82 11.10 7.28
N SER A 31 -7.28 11.89 8.25
CA SER A 31 -6.05 11.55 8.95
C SER A 31 -6.17 10.30 9.85
N LYS A 32 -7.40 9.89 10.16
CA LYS A 32 -7.72 8.71 10.98
C LYS A 32 -8.19 7.51 10.15
N LEU A 33 -8.27 7.66 8.84
CA LEU A 33 -8.68 6.57 7.95
C LEU A 33 -7.48 5.72 7.53
N PHE A 34 -7.66 4.41 7.60
CA PHE A 34 -6.69 3.43 7.10
C PHE A 34 -7.34 2.50 6.07
N GLY A 35 -6.60 2.21 5.02
CA GLY A 35 -6.88 1.08 4.16
C GLY A 35 -5.87 -0.02 4.44
N VAL A 36 -6.31 -1.20 4.86
CA VAL A 36 -5.43 -2.34 5.18
C VAL A 36 -5.74 -3.50 4.25
N ALA A 37 -4.70 -4.19 3.81
CA ALA A 37 -4.83 -5.40 3.03
C ALA A 37 -3.76 -6.41 3.38
N ILE A 38 -4.10 -7.69 3.18
CA ILE A 38 -3.21 -8.82 3.42
C ILE A 38 -3.33 -9.77 2.23
N THR A 39 -2.22 -10.25 1.73
CA THR A 39 -2.17 -11.43 0.87
C THR A 39 -1.18 -12.41 1.47
N ALA A 40 -1.57 -13.69 1.56
CA ALA A 40 -0.73 -14.71 2.16
C ALA A 40 -0.89 -16.07 1.46
N THR A 41 0.21 -16.80 1.43
CA THR A 41 0.25 -18.24 1.13
C THR A 41 0.86 -18.92 2.35
N LEU A 42 0.00 -19.53 3.17
CA LEU A 42 0.38 -20.14 4.45
C LEU A 42 0.36 -21.67 4.36
N SER A 43 0.77 -22.33 5.43
CA SER A 43 0.73 -23.78 5.60
C SER A 43 -0.63 -24.37 5.25
N THR A 44 -0.66 -25.57 4.74
CA THR A 44 -1.87 -26.32 4.39
C THR A 44 -1.73 -27.76 4.88
N THR A 45 -2.85 -28.48 4.92
CA THR A 45 -2.88 -29.90 5.29
C THR A 45 -2.12 -30.81 4.31
N TYR A 46 -1.81 -30.30 3.11
CA TYR A 46 -0.97 -30.98 2.12
C TYR A 46 0.29 -30.16 1.81
N GLU A 47 1.36 -30.82 1.43
CA GLU A 47 2.61 -30.15 1.12
C GLU A 47 2.50 -29.31 -0.16
N LYS A 48 2.70 -28.01 -0.02
CA LYS A 48 2.76 -27.06 -1.13
C LYS A 48 4.16 -26.97 -1.72
N ARG A 49 4.25 -26.88 -3.06
CA ARG A 49 5.52 -26.60 -3.74
C ARG A 49 5.99 -25.15 -3.53
N GLY A 50 5.05 -24.19 -3.48
CA GLY A 50 5.33 -22.76 -3.32
C GLY A 50 5.81 -22.40 -1.91
N GLU A 51 6.43 -21.24 -1.76
CA GLU A 51 6.86 -20.70 -0.47
C GLU A 51 5.67 -20.29 0.40
N HIS A 52 5.84 -20.41 1.72
CA HIS A 52 4.97 -19.75 2.67
C HIS A 52 5.41 -18.31 2.80
N ARG A 53 4.51 -17.37 2.56
CA ARG A 53 4.82 -15.95 2.61
C ARG A 53 3.58 -15.13 2.88
N PHE A 54 3.79 -13.92 3.38
CA PHE A 54 2.74 -12.94 3.50
C PHE A 54 3.23 -11.55 3.08
N HIS A 55 2.27 -10.74 2.65
CA HIS A 55 2.42 -9.32 2.40
C HIS A 55 1.28 -8.61 3.09
N ILE A 56 1.60 -7.60 3.88
CA ILE A 56 0.65 -6.72 4.54
C ILE A 56 0.89 -5.32 4.01
N ALA A 57 -0.15 -4.57 3.74
CA ALA A 57 -0.04 -3.17 3.33
C ALA A 57 -1.05 -2.32 4.07
N LEU A 58 -0.65 -1.09 4.35
CA LEU A 58 -1.47 -0.04 4.92
C LEU A 58 -1.35 1.20 4.06
N GLN A 59 -2.47 1.81 3.75
CA GLN A 59 -2.58 3.08 3.05
C GLN A 59 -3.23 4.12 3.95
N THR A 60 -2.60 5.27 4.06
CA THR A 60 -3.16 6.48 4.66
C THR A 60 -3.31 7.57 3.60
N GLU A 61 -3.68 8.77 3.99
CA GLU A 61 -3.68 9.95 3.13
C GLU A 61 -2.27 10.32 2.65
N THR A 62 -1.28 10.22 3.53
CA THR A 62 0.06 10.79 3.31
C THR A 62 1.13 9.77 2.98
N TYR A 63 0.90 8.49 3.29
CA TYR A 63 1.89 7.44 3.02
C TYR A 63 1.25 6.07 2.79
N SER A 64 2.00 5.19 2.18
CA SER A 64 1.75 3.76 2.17
C SER A 64 2.88 3.02 2.89
N LYS A 65 2.54 1.95 3.61
CA LYS A 65 3.52 1.08 4.26
C LYS A 65 3.25 -0.37 3.88
N SER A 66 4.31 -1.14 3.65
CA SER A 66 4.19 -2.57 3.37
C SER A 66 5.18 -3.38 4.18
N ILE A 67 4.75 -4.58 4.56
CA ILE A 67 5.58 -5.59 5.21
C ILE A 67 5.51 -6.86 4.37
N SER A 68 6.65 -7.46 4.11
CA SER A 68 6.76 -8.71 3.36
C SER A 68 7.69 -9.67 4.08
N CYS A 69 7.27 -10.92 4.23
CA CYS A 69 8.06 -11.96 4.86
C CYS A 69 7.87 -13.29 4.12
N VAL A 70 8.95 -14.04 3.99
CA VAL A 70 8.94 -15.45 3.57
C VAL A 70 9.17 -16.30 4.81
N LEU A 71 8.21 -17.17 5.11
CA LEU A 71 8.23 -18.04 6.28
C LEU A 71 8.93 -19.35 5.95
N LYS A 72 9.63 -19.91 6.92
CA LYS A 72 10.25 -21.22 6.79
C LYS A 72 9.19 -22.31 6.87
N LYS A 73 9.19 -23.18 5.87
CA LYS A 73 8.26 -24.31 5.82
C LYS A 73 8.51 -25.31 6.93
N GLY A 74 7.43 -25.84 7.50
CA GLY A 74 7.49 -26.92 8.50
C GLY A 74 7.86 -26.46 9.91
N GLU A 75 8.16 -25.19 10.14
CA GLU A 75 8.43 -24.66 11.48
C GLU A 75 7.15 -24.36 12.27
N ARG A 76 6.03 -24.09 11.56
CA ARG A 76 4.76 -23.68 12.17
C ARG A 76 3.58 -24.41 11.54
N THR A 77 2.55 -24.61 12.33
CA THR A 77 1.23 -25.04 11.85
C THR A 77 0.55 -23.92 11.10
N ARG A 78 -0.57 -24.21 10.48
CA ARG A 78 -1.43 -23.22 9.80
C ARG A 78 -1.90 -22.15 10.78
N GLU A 79 -2.37 -22.56 11.93
CA GLU A 79 -2.91 -21.70 12.98
C GLU A 79 -1.82 -20.78 13.55
N GLU A 80 -0.61 -21.30 13.72
CA GLU A 80 0.53 -20.49 14.18
C GLU A 80 0.98 -19.45 13.13
N GLU A 81 0.96 -19.80 11.84
CA GLU A 81 1.25 -18.84 10.77
C GLU A 81 0.15 -17.76 10.67
N GLU A 82 -1.13 -18.11 10.81
CA GLU A 82 -2.25 -17.16 10.85
C GLU A 82 -2.16 -16.21 12.04
N ALA A 83 -1.87 -16.74 13.23
CA ALA A 83 -1.66 -15.94 14.43
C ALA A 83 -0.50 -14.96 14.25
N LEU A 84 0.62 -15.42 13.71
CA LEU A 84 1.78 -14.59 13.42
C LEU A 84 1.44 -13.44 12.46
N VAL A 85 0.75 -13.73 11.35
CA VAL A 85 0.31 -12.69 10.39
C VAL A 85 -0.61 -11.67 11.09
N THR A 86 -1.50 -12.14 11.95
CA THR A 86 -2.40 -11.28 12.72
C THR A 86 -1.62 -10.33 13.65
N GLU A 87 -0.61 -10.83 14.35
CA GLU A 87 0.26 -10.01 15.21
C GLU A 87 0.99 -8.93 14.40
N PHE A 88 1.49 -9.25 13.20
CA PHE A 88 2.10 -8.26 12.31
C PHE A 88 1.10 -7.17 11.86
N VAL A 89 -0.16 -7.55 11.61
CA VAL A 89 -1.22 -6.58 11.28
C VAL A 89 -1.50 -5.65 12.46
N ILE A 90 -1.64 -6.21 13.67
CA ILE A 90 -1.88 -5.43 14.88
C ILE A 90 -0.72 -4.46 15.14
N ALA A 91 0.52 -4.93 15.00
CA ALA A 91 1.71 -4.10 15.17
C ALA A 91 1.75 -2.94 14.16
N LEU A 92 1.43 -3.21 12.89
CA LEU A 92 1.37 -2.19 11.85
C LEU A 92 0.30 -1.15 12.12
N LEU A 93 -0.89 -1.56 12.57
CA LEU A 93 -1.99 -0.66 12.94
C LEU A 93 -1.63 0.18 14.18
N ALA A 94 -1.05 -0.44 15.19
CA ALA A 94 -0.61 0.24 16.41
C ALA A 94 0.43 1.32 16.07
N GLU A 95 1.46 0.97 15.31
CA GLU A 95 2.48 1.93 14.86
C GLU A 95 1.86 3.10 14.09
N SER A 96 0.89 2.82 13.20
CA SER A 96 0.21 3.85 12.40
C SER A 96 -0.72 4.74 13.24
N SER A 97 -1.12 4.24 14.41
CA SER A 97 -1.93 4.96 15.39
C SER A 97 -1.11 5.58 16.53
N ALA A 98 0.22 5.59 16.41
CA ALA A 98 1.17 6.04 17.44
C ALA A 98 1.01 5.29 18.78
N LEU A 99 0.62 4.03 18.73
CA LEU A 99 0.53 3.14 19.88
C LEU A 99 1.76 2.24 19.95
N GLU A 100 2.22 1.93 21.14
CA GLU A 100 3.33 1.02 21.36
C GLU A 100 2.85 -0.44 21.30
N TYR A 101 3.18 -1.11 20.21
CA TYR A 101 3.00 -2.55 20.06
C TYR A 101 4.13 -3.09 19.18
N PRO A 102 5.11 -3.82 19.74
CA PRO A 102 6.27 -4.26 18.99
C PRO A 102 5.88 -5.33 17.95
N TYR A 103 6.62 -5.35 16.85
CA TYR A 103 6.51 -6.46 15.89
C TYR A 103 6.96 -7.77 16.54
N PRO A 104 6.31 -8.90 16.18
CA PRO A 104 6.69 -10.20 16.72
C PRO A 104 8.15 -10.54 16.36
N LYS A 105 8.84 -11.16 17.33
CA LYS A 105 10.21 -11.64 17.14
C LYS A 105 10.15 -12.99 16.44
N ILE A 106 10.68 -13.05 15.23
CA ILE A 106 10.77 -14.28 14.43
C ILE A 106 12.21 -14.51 13.97
N SER A 107 12.50 -15.73 13.54
CA SER A 107 13.82 -16.11 13.02
C SER A 107 14.02 -15.67 11.56
N GLU A 108 12.92 -15.44 10.85
CA GLU A 108 12.94 -14.96 9.47
C GLU A 108 13.13 -13.46 9.40
N GLU A 109 13.77 -13.03 8.33
CA GLU A 109 13.92 -11.63 8.01
C GLU A 109 12.67 -11.12 7.29
N PHE A 110 12.09 -10.02 7.76
CA PHE A 110 11.00 -9.36 7.07
C PHE A 110 11.44 -7.97 6.57
N LYS A 111 10.86 -7.56 5.44
CA LYS A 111 11.11 -6.25 4.84
C LYS A 111 9.93 -5.33 5.13
N ALA A 112 10.19 -4.22 5.81
CA ALA A 112 9.25 -3.14 5.99
C ALA A 112 9.66 -1.94 5.13
N GLU A 113 8.74 -1.43 4.32
CA GLU A 113 8.97 -0.28 3.45
C GLU A 113 7.86 0.74 3.67
N LYS A 114 8.25 2.02 3.78
CA LYS A 114 7.33 3.16 3.84
C LYS A 114 7.62 4.08 2.66
N VAL A 115 6.57 4.47 1.96
CA VAL A 115 6.62 5.43 0.86
C VAL A 115 5.71 6.59 1.21
N GLU A 116 6.27 7.77 1.35
CA GLU A 116 5.51 8.99 1.60
C GLU A 116 5.03 9.62 0.29
N GLY A 117 3.82 10.14 0.31
CA GLY A 117 3.27 10.92 -0.80
C GLY A 117 3.99 12.26 -0.92
N LYS A 118 4.19 12.72 -2.14
CA LYS A 118 4.64 14.09 -2.36
C LYS A 118 3.52 15.05 -1.98
N LYS A 119 3.86 16.15 -1.31
CA LYS A 119 2.89 17.13 -0.83
C LYS A 119 1.96 17.61 -1.94
N GLU A 120 2.51 17.91 -3.10
CA GLU A 120 1.76 18.41 -4.26
C GLU A 120 0.68 17.42 -4.73
N TRP A 121 0.96 16.12 -4.64
CA TRP A 121 -0.01 15.08 -4.97
C TRP A 121 -1.07 14.89 -3.89
N ILE A 122 -0.69 15.07 -2.62
CA ILE A 122 -1.62 15.01 -1.50
C ILE A 122 -2.60 16.18 -1.61
N ASP A 123 -2.09 17.40 -1.80
CA ASP A 123 -2.89 18.62 -1.94
C ASP A 123 -3.88 18.51 -3.13
N LEU A 124 -3.44 17.92 -4.26
CA LEU A 124 -4.31 17.66 -5.42
C LEU A 124 -5.41 16.63 -5.12
N MET A 125 -5.08 15.57 -4.37
CA MET A 125 -6.03 14.49 -4.05
C MET A 125 -7.00 14.86 -2.93
N SER A 126 -6.68 15.90 -2.14
CA SER A 126 -7.50 16.44 -1.05
C SER A 126 -8.35 17.63 -1.48
N ASP A 127 -8.32 17.99 -2.77
CA ASP A 127 -8.95 19.20 -3.33
C ASP A 127 -8.41 20.52 -2.76
N ASP A 128 -7.26 20.48 -2.06
CA ASP A 128 -6.58 21.68 -1.54
C ASP A 128 -5.85 22.46 -2.67
N SER A 129 -5.64 21.78 -3.79
CA SER A 129 -5.08 22.37 -5.01
C SER A 129 -5.82 21.89 -6.26
N LEU A 130 -6.09 22.80 -7.19
CA LEU A 130 -6.78 22.48 -8.46
C LEU A 130 -5.82 21.88 -9.50
N PHE A 131 -4.54 22.09 -9.35
CA PHE A 131 -3.52 21.58 -10.28
C PHE A 131 -2.15 21.53 -9.61
N VAL A 132 -1.29 20.70 -10.15
CA VAL A 132 0.13 20.62 -9.80
C VAL A 132 0.95 20.95 -11.04
N SER A 133 1.88 21.89 -10.93
CA SER A 133 2.77 22.31 -12.01
C SER A 133 4.23 22.13 -11.61
N SER A 134 5.09 21.87 -12.57
CA SER A 134 6.54 21.81 -12.38
C SER A 134 7.19 23.19 -12.20
N ASN A 135 6.44 24.25 -12.41
CA ASN A 135 6.84 25.63 -12.19
C ASN A 135 5.70 26.39 -11.50
N ASP A 136 6.01 27.50 -10.84
CA ASP A 136 5.04 28.32 -10.09
C ASP A 136 4.12 29.17 -10.97
N GLN A 137 4.19 29.01 -12.29
CA GLN A 137 3.38 29.80 -13.22
C GLN A 137 2.16 29.01 -13.69
N MET A 138 1.01 29.67 -13.67
CA MET A 138 -0.21 29.12 -14.26
C MET A 138 -0.01 28.94 -15.77
N PRO A 139 -0.20 27.73 -16.32
CA PRO A 139 -0.07 27.53 -17.76
C PRO A 139 -1.15 28.25 -18.51
N ASN A 140 -0.78 28.94 -19.61
CA ASN A 140 -1.73 29.62 -20.50
C ASN A 140 -2.49 28.62 -21.38
N LEU A 141 -1.95 27.42 -21.58
CA LEU A 141 -2.54 26.39 -22.41
C LEU A 141 -2.40 25.03 -21.68
N ILE A 142 -3.50 24.31 -21.57
CA ILE A 142 -3.54 22.98 -20.99
C ILE A 142 -3.93 21.97 -22.07
N PHE A 143 -3.10 20.96 -22.27
CA PHE A 143 -3.41 19.83 -23.14
C PHE A 143 -3.80 18.63 -22.26
N PRO A 144 -5.11 18.33 -22.13
CA PRO A 144 -5.55 17.23 -21.26
C PRO A 144 -5.24 15.88 -21.90
N GLY A 145 -4.69 14.95 -21.12
CA GLY A 145 -4.42 13.60 -21.59
C GLY A 145 -3.69 12.74 -20.55
N THR A 146 -3.71 11.43 -20.79
CA THR A 146 -2.92 10.48 -20.02
C THR A 146 -1.63 10.17 -20.79
N PHE A 147 -0.51 10.66 -20.31
CA PHE A 147 0.79 10.60 -20.99
C PHE A 147 1.76 9.61 -20.32
N ASN A 148 1.28 8.43 -19.96
CA ASN A 148 2.14 7.41 -19.38
C ASN A 148 1.91 6.06 -20.09
N PRO A 149 2.82 5.62 -20.97
CA PRO A 149 4.00 6.38 -21.46
C PRO A 149 3.66 7.54 -22.39
N ILE A 150 4.57 8.53 -22.48
CA ILE A 150 4.45 9.60 -23.46
C ILE A 150 4.65 8.99 -24.85
N HIS A 151 3.65 9.15 -25.71
CA HIS A 151 3.74 8.66 -27.09
C HIS A 151 4.65 9.59 -27.92
N GLU A 152 5.48 9.00 -28.80
CA GLU A 152 6.43 9.76 -29.62
C GLU A 152 5.77 10.88 -30.43
N GLY A 153 4.53 10.68 -30.92
CA GLY A 153 3.77 11.69 -31.62
C GLY A 153 3.47 12.97 -30.80
N LEU A 154 3.47 12.87 -29.45
CA LEU A 154 3.27 14.02 -28.56
C LEU A 154 4.56 14.80 -28.32
N SER A 155 5.71 14.14 -28.39
CA SER A 155 7.02 14.79 -28.25
C SER A 155 7.38 15.68 -29.45
N LEU A 156 6.68 15.51 -30.56
CA LEU A 156 6.88 16.30 -31.79
C LEU A 156 5.95 17.52 -31.89
N ILE A 157 5.01 17.71 -30.96
CA ILE A 157 4.18 18.89 -30.90
C ILE A 157 4.99 20.04 -30.31
N HIS A 158 5.64 20.81 -31.17
CA HIS A 158 6.24 22.07 -30.78
C HIS A 158 5.13 23.15 -30.81
N ILE A 159 4.76 23.58 -29.64
CA ILE A 159 3.86 24.76 -29.49
C ILE A 159 4.69 25.99 -29.31
#